data_3e523817d525b481d54b34ab43400243
#
_entry.id   3e523817d525b481d54b34ab43400243
#
_cell.length_a   1.000
_cell.length_b   1.000
_cell.length_c   1.000
_cell.angle_alpha   90.00
_cell.angle_beta   90.00
_cell.angle_gamma   90.00
#
_symmetry.space_group_name_H-M   'P 1'
#
loop_
_entity.id
_entity.type
_entity.pdbx_description
1 polymer ?
#
loop_
_entity_poly.entity_id
_entity_poly.type
_entity_poly.pdbx_seq_one_letter_code
_entity_poly.pdbx_strand_id
1 'polypeptide(L)'
;MSLQGKKVLVVGTGKSGIAATELLCANGIDTVLFDGNKELDSKTLYEKAPKLKEVPLILGDLTDEQIDEFDVAVLSPGVPTDIPMVNSLRDRGVKIWGEIELAYTFGAGEIIAITGTNGKTTTTALTGEIMKNYFKDVRVVGNIGIPYTSMVTGSTGETVTVAEISSFQLETIDTFKPHVSAILNITPDHLNRHHTMQNYIRAKEDITKNQTADDYCVLNYEDEVLRDFAAECPAKVIFFSSRSELSEGFYLDGDIIIYAHDGVRDEVIDVNELNLLGKHNFENVMAACAMSISFGVPMDKIVEVLKVFKAVEHRIEYVTEKRGVRFYNDSKGTNPDAAIQGIRAMNRPTLLIGGGYDKQSEYDEWIEAFDGKVKELVLIGQTADKIEECAHRHGFMNTVKKDTFEDAVNYCYEHAVSGDAVLLSPACASWGMFPNYEERGRIFKEIVKGFKE
;
A
#
# COMPACT_ATOMS: atom_id res chain seq x y z
N MET A 1 -24.59 -11.86 5.97
CA MET A 1 -25.43 -11.70 7.19
C MET A 1 -26.13 -10.36 7.13
N SER A 2 -27.44 -10.25 7.42
CA SER A 2 -28.10 -8.93 7.52
C SER A 2 -27.81 -8.31 8.88
N LEU A 3 -27.49 -7.01 8.90
CA LEU A 3 -27.30 -6.21 10.12
C LEU A 3 -28.60 -5.55 10.61
N GLN A 4 -29.74 -5.72 9.92
CA GLN A 4 -31.01 -5.16 10.34
C GLN A 4 -31.46 -5.73 11.69
N GLY A 5 -31.79 -4.85 12.63
CA GLY A 5 -32.16 -5.21 14.01
C GLY A 5 -30.98 -5.62 14.88
N LYS A 6 -29.74 -5.44 14.44
CA LYS A 6 -28.52 -5.69 15.19
C LYS A 6 -27.95 -4.41 15.76
N LYS A 7 -27.34 -4.50 16.95
CA LYS A 7 -26.58 -3.41 17.57
C LYS A 7 -25.10 -3.59 17.29
N VAL A 8 -24.50 -2.58 16.68
CA VAL A 8 -23.12 -2.64 16.18
C VAL A 8 -22.23 -1.65 16.94
N LEU A 9 -21.12 -2.17 17.46
CA LEU A 9 -20.03 -1.38 18.05
C LEU A 9 -18.98 -1.08 16.96
N VAL A 10 -18.68 0.19 16.72
CA VAL A 10 -17.54 0.58 15.88
C VAL A 10 -16.38 0.99 16.77
N VAL A 11 -15.24 0.33 16.63
CA VAL A 11 -14.05 0.53 17.48
C VAL A 11 -13.00 1.36 16.74
N GLY A 12 -12.71 2.54 17.28
CA GLY A 12 -11.76 3.52 16.78
C GLY A 12 -12.41 4.68 16.03
N THR A 13 -11.92 5.88 16.29
CA THR A 13 -12.41 7.16 15.76
C THR A 13 -11.56 7.71 14.61
N GLY A 14 -10.72 6.87 14.00
CA GLY A 14 -9.96 7.20 12.79
C GLY A 14 -10.83 7.20 11.52
N LYS A 15 -10.21 7.45 10.36
CA LYS A 15 -10.92 7.54 9.06
C LYS A 15 -11.83 6.34 8.80
N SER A 16 -11.35 5.11 9.04
CA SER A 16 -12.12 3.87 8.81
C SER A 16 -13.30 3.75 9.76
N GLY A 17 -13.12 4.06 11.06
CA GLY A 17 -14.21 4.02 12.04
C GLY A 17 -15.28 5.07 11.78
N ILE A 18 -14.90 6.29 11.41
CA ILE A 18 -15.84 7.35 10.99
C ILE A 18 -16.66 6.87 9.79
N ALA A 19 -15.99 6.40 8.73
CA ALA A 19 -16.67 5.95 7.51
C ALA A 19 -17.60 4.73 7.76
N ALA A 20 -17.17 3.78 8.59
CA ALA A 20 -17.98 2.64 9.01
C ALA A 20 -19.24 3.09 9.77
N THR A 21 -19.08 4.03 10.73
CA THR A 21 -20.20 4.58 11.49
C THR A 21 -21.19 5.31 10.58
N GLU A 22 -20.70 6.16 9.68
CA GLU A 22 -21.57 6.87 8.73
C GLU A 22 -22.34 5.91 7.81
N LEU A 23 -21.70 4.84 7.33
CA LEU A 23 -22.35 3.81 6.52
C LEU A 23 -23.46 3.09 7.28
N LEU A 24 -23.19 2.67 8.50
CA LEU A 24 -24.18 1.98 9.37
C LEU A 24 -25.38 2.87 9.66
N CYS A 25 -25.13 4.12 10.08
CA CYS A 25 -26.19 5.10 10.36
C CYS A 25 -27.04 5.42 9.12
N ALA A 26 -26.42 5.57 7.95
CA ALA A 26 -27.12 5.81 6.69
C ALA A 26 -28.05 4.65 6.29
N ASN A 27 -27.78 3.44 6.79
CA ASN A 27 -28.60 2.24 6.59
C ASN A 27 -29.52 1.91 7.75
N GLY A 28 -29.65 2.81 8.73
CA GLY A 28 -30.57 2.66 9.88
C GLY A 28 -30.17 1.56 10.86
N ILE A 29 -28.88 1.25 10.96
CA ILE A 29 -28.36 0.26 11.91
C ILE A 29 -28.08 0.94 13.25
N ASP A 30 -28.52 0.31 14.35
CA ASP A 30 -28.21 0.77 15.71
C ASP A 30 -26.71 0.69 15.96
N THR A 31 -26.07 1.85 16.10
CA THR A 31 -24.62 1.97 16.08
C THR A 31 -24.09 2.76 17.28
N VAL A 32 -23.07 2.24 17.93
CA VAL A 32 -22.32 2.91 18.97
C VAL A 32 -20.87 3.05 18.53
N LEU A 33 -20.30 4.25 18.64
CA LEU A 33 -18.90 4.51 18.39
C LEU A 33 -18.09 4.42 19.68
N PHE A 34 -16.96 3.75 19.65
CA PHE A 34 -16.09 3.54 20.79
C PHE A 34 -14.65 3.92 20.49
N ASP A 35 -14.00 4.56 21.46
CA ASP A 35 -12.54 4.75 21.44
C ASP A 35 -11.95 4.54 22.84
N GLY A 36 -10.86 3.78 22.91
CA GLY A 36 -10.17 3.49 24.17
C GLY A 36 -9.46 4.71 24.79
N ASN A 37 -9.31 5.79 24.03
CA ASN A 37 -8.68 7.03 24.50
C ASN A 37 -9.68 7.88 25.31
N LYS A 38 -9.53 7.91 26.63
CA LYS A 38 -10.36 8.70 27.54
C LYS A 38 -10.23 10.21 27.35
N GLU A 39 -9.09 10.64 26.80
CA GLU A 39 -8.77 12.07 26.58
C GLU A 39 -9.16 12.54 25.18
N LEU A 40 -9.90 11.72 24.40
CA LEU A 40 -10.33 12.09 23.05
C LEU A 40 -11.24 13.33 23.11
N ASP A 41 -10.84 14.38 22.39
CA ASP A 41 -11.67 15.57 22.24
C ASP A 41 -12.83 15.32 21.24
N SER A 42 -14.01 15.06 21.79
CA SER A 42 -15.21 14.83 20.99
C SER A 42 -15.62 16.04 20.13
N LYS A 43 -15.22 17.27 20.50
CA LYS A 43 -15.51 18.47 19.68
C LYS A 43 -14.73 18.40 18.37
N THR A 44 -13.44 18.13 18.45
CA THR A 44 -12.60 17.94 17.25
C THR A 44 -13.09 16.77 16.38
N LEU A 45 -13.58 15.68 16.97
CA LEU A 45 -14.20 14.58 16.23
C LEU A 45 -15.45 15.05 15.46
N TYR A 46 -16.35 15.78 16.14
CA TYR A 46 -17.60 16.24 15.53
C TYR A 46 -17.41 17.41 14.55
N GLU A 47 -16.31 18.15 14.63
CA GLU A 47 -15.93 19.12 13.61
C GLU A 47 -15.53 18.42 12.31
N LYS A 48 -14.78 17.32 12.42
CA LYS A 48 -14.35 16.50 11.26
C LYS A 48 -15.47 15.66 10.67
N ALA A 49 -16.38 15.15 11.51
CA ALA A 49 -17.49 14.28 11.15
C ALA A 49 -18.80 14.71 11.82
N PRO A 50 -19.46 15.79 11.34
CA PRO A 50 -20.64 16.37 11.98
C PRO A 50 -21.82 15.41 12.13
N LYS A 51 -21.94 14.42 11.24
CA LYS A 51 -23.00 13.40 11.28
C LYS A 51 -22.90 12.49 12.49
N LEU A 52 -21.73 12.38 13.13
CA LEU A 52 -21.55 11.53 14.31
C LEU A 52 -22.10 12.14 15.61
N LYS A 53 -22.57 13.39 15.61
CA LYS A 53 -23.11 14.04 16.81
C LYS A 53 -24.32 13.33 17.42
N GLU A 54 -25.07 12.61 16.60
CA GLU A 54 -26.26 11.86 17.03
C GLU A 54 -25.94 10.38 17.38
N VAL A 55 -24.69 9.94 17.18
CA VAL A 55 -24.24 8.59 17.46
C VAL A 55 -23.73 8.52 18.90
N PRO A 56 -24.21 7.57 19.72
CA PRO A 56 -23.65 7.35 21.04
C PRO A 56 -22.14 7.10 20.97
N LEU A 57 -21.38 7.84 21.78
CA LEU A 57 -19.92 7.73 21.87
C LEU A 57 -19.52 7.24 23.26
N ILE A 58 -18.78 6.15 23.32
CA ILE A 58 -18.18 5.61 24.55
C ILE A 58 -16.67 5.84 24.48
N LEU A 59 -16.08 6.41 25.53
CA LEU A 59 -14.65 6.63 25.65
C LEU A 59 -14.07 5.84 26.82
N GLY A 60 -12.91 5.24 26.64
CA GLY A 60 -12.17 4.52 27.66
C GLY A 60 -12.44 3.02 27.69
N ASP A 61 -13.06 2.52 28.75
CA ASP A 61 -13.29 1.08 28.92
C ASP A 61 -14.77 0.75 28.71
N LEU A 62 -15.04 -0.44 28.16
CA LEU A 62 -16.39 -1.01 28.10
C LEU A 62 -16.66 -1.81 29.37
N THR A 63 -17.86 -1.69 29.92
CA THR A 63 -18.31 -2.59 30.98
C THR A 63 -18.85 -3.90 30.39
N ASP A 64 -18.94 -4.92 31.23
CA ASP A 64 -19.48 -6.22 30.83
C ASP A 64 -20.93 -6.12 30.34
N GLU A 65 -21.75 -5.31 31.01
CA GLU A 65 -23.14 -5.07 30.63
C GLU A 65 -23.24 -4.38 29.25
N GLN A 66 -22.32 -3.46 28.96
CA GLN A 66 -22.29 -2.80 27.64
C GLN A 66 -21.87 -3.78 26.54
N ILE A 67 -20.91 -4.67 26.82
CA ILE A 67 -20.46 -5.69 25.85
C ILE A 67 -21.62 -6.61 25.46
N ASP A 68 -22.43 -7.02 26.43
CA ASP A 68 -23.59 -7.93 26.24
C ASP A 68 -24.68 -7.33 25.33
N GLU A 69 -24.66 -6.02 25.07
CA GLU A 69 -25.63 -5.37 24.20
C GLU A 69 -25.29 -5.50 22.71
N PHE A 70 -24.06 -5.84 22.35
CA PHE A 70 -23.62 -5.82 20.97
C PHE A 70 -23.70 -7.18 20.28
N ASP A 71 -24.11 -7.18 19.02
CA ASP A 71 -24.12 -8.36 18.15
C ASP A 71 -22.83 -8.46 17.30
N VAL A 72 -22.31 -7.30 16.89
CA VAL A 72 -21.15 -7.17 15.99
C VAL A 72 -20.26 -6.04 16.47
N ALA A 73 -18.95 -6.23 16.43
CA ALA A 73 -17.95 -5.18 16.61
C ALA A 73 -17.14 -5.02 15.32
N VAL A 74 -17.11 -3.78 14.80
CA VAL A 74 -16.34 -3.42 13.61
C VAL A 74 -15.07 -2.72 14.04
N LEU A 75 -13.93 -3.37 13.87
CA LEU A 75 -12.64 -2.85 14.30
C LEU A 75 -12.00 -1.99 13.19
N SER A 76 -11.48 -0.82 13.57
CA SER A 76 -10.54 -0.09 12.73
C SER A 76 -9.24 -0.88 12.58
N PRO A 77 -8.54 -0.86 11.42
CA PRO A 77 -7.36 -1.68 11.18
C PRO A 77 -6.22 -1.51 12.20
N GLY A 78 -6.13 -0.32 12.82
CA GLY A 78 -5.13 -0.05 13.87
C GLY A 78 -5.41 -0.72 15.21
N VAL A 79 -6.61 -1.26 15.44
CA VAL A 79 -6.98 -1.94 16.69
C VAL A 79 -6.51 -3.39 16.65
N PRO A 80 -5.64 -3.84 17.59
CA PRO A 80 -5.21 -5.23 17.65
C PRO A 80 -6.37 -6.17 17.98
N THR A 81 -6.37 -7.33 17.31
CA THR A 81 -7.45 -8.33 17.47
C THR A 81 -7.30 -9.20 18.71
N ASP A 82 -6.19 -9.09 19.41
CA ASP A 82 -5.79 -9.89 20.57
C ASP A 82 -5.81 -9.13 21.91
N ILE A 83 -6.22 -7.85 21.90
CA ILE A 83 -6.35 -7.07 23.15
C ILE A 83 -7.49 -7.56 24.04
N PRO A 84 -7.38 -7.36 25.35
CA PRO A 84 -8.39 -7.87 26.32
C PRO A 84 -9.83 -7.50 25.97
N MET A 85 -10.09 -6.27 25.53
CA MET A 85 -11.42 -5.81 25.15
C MET A 85 -11.98 -6.59 23.96
N VAL A 86 -11.20 -6.84 22.92
CA VAL A 86 -11.64 -7.63 21.76
C VAL A 86 -11.85 -9.10 22.11
N ASN A 87 -11.00 -9.64 22.98
CA ASN A 87 -11.20 -11.00 23.52
C ASN A 87 -12.49 -11.09 24.33
N SER A 88 -12.80 -10.12 25.20
CA SER A 88 -14.06 -10.08 25.96
C SER A 88 -15.29 -10.02 25.05
N LEU A 89 -15.23 -9.23 23.96
CA LEU A 89 -16.31 -9.22 22.96
C LEU A 89 -16.49 -10.61 22.33
N ARG A 90 -15.40 -11.25 21.92
CA ARG A 90 -15.42 -12.58 21.28
C ARG A 90 -15.94 -13.66 22.22
N ASP A 91 -15.50 -13.68 23.48
CA ASP A 91 -15.90 -14.65 24.51
C ASP A 91 -17.39 -14.56 24.82
N ARG A 92 -18.00 -13.39 24.61
CA ARG A 92 -19.45 -13.16 24.78
C ARG A 92 -20.25 -13.37 23.49
N GLY A 93 -19.62 -13.86 22.44
CA GLY A 93 -20.26 -14.20 21.17
C GLY A 93 -20.50 -13.03 20.22
N VAL A 94 -19.93 -11.85 20.51
CA VAL A 94 -19.96 -10.70 19.58
C VAL A 94 -19.09 -11.02 18.36
N LYS A 95 -19.64 -10.90 17.16
CA LYS A 95 -18.88 -11.12 15.94
C LYS A 95 -17.88 -9.99 15.73
N ILE A 96 -16.64 -10.35 15.42
CA ILE A 96 -15.57 -9.38 15.14
C ILE A 96 -15.39 -9.25 13.64
N TRP A 97 -15.70 -8.09 13.11
CA TRP A 97 -15.52 -7.70 11.74
C TRP A 97 -14.51 -6.55 11.61
N GLY A 98 -13.96 -6.38 10.43
CA GLY A 98 -13.21 -5.20 10.05
C GLY A 98 -14.00 -4.32 9.08
N GLU A 99 -13.41 -3.21 8.71
CA GLU A 99 -13.97 -2.25 7.77
C GLU A 99 -14.24 -2.87 6.39
N ILE A 100 -13.36 -3.79 5.93
CA ILE A 100 -13.49 -4.48 4.64
C ILE A 100 -14.71 -5.40 4.63
N GLU A 101 -14.91 -6.21 5.69
CA GLU A 101 -16.07 -7.10 5.82
C GLU A 101 -17.38 -6.30 5.88
N LEU A 102 -17.38 -5.20 6.63
CA LEU A 102 -18.54 -4.32 6.71
C LEU A 102 -18.89 -3.77 5.33
N ALA A 103 -17.91 -3.21 4.62
CA ALA A 103 -18.12 -2.65 3.28
C ALA A 103 -18.62 -3.72 2.30
N TYR A 104 -18.04 -4.92 2.33
CA TYR A 104 -18.46 -6.05 1.50
C TYR A 104 -19.93 -6.42 1.73
N THR A 105 -20.39 -6.38 2.99
CA THR A 105 -21.79 -6.70 3.36
C THR A 105 -22.81 -5.72 2.73
N PHE A 106 -22.41 -4.46 2.50
CA PHE A 106 -23.27 -3.44 1.90
C PHE A 106 -22.98 -3.22 0.41
N GLY A 107 -21.88 -3.78 -0.10
CA GLY A 107 -21.44 -3.60 -1.47
C GLY A 107 -22.15 -4.52 -2.47
N ALA A 108 -22.03 -4.15 -3.74
CA ALA A 108 -22.44 -4.96 -4.88
C ALA A 108 -21.37 -4.86 -5.97
N GLY A 109 -21.39 -5.83 -6.91
CA GLY A 109 -20.40 -5.92 -8.00
C GLY A 109 -19.20 -6.80 -7.64
N GLU A 110 -18.20 -6.77 -8.50
CA GLU A 110 -17.05 -7.66 -8.42
C GLU A 110 -15.84 -6.94 -7.81
N ILE A 111 -14.97 -7.71 -7.14
CA ILE A 111 -13.84 -7.15 -6.40
C ILE A 111 -12.54 -7.76 -6.91
N ILE A 112 -11.55 -6.87 -7.12
CA ILE A 112 -10.13 -7.20 -7.22
C ILE A 112 -9.47 -6.78 -5.90
N ALA A 113 -8.87 -7.72 -5.19
CA ALA A 113 -8.25 -7.47 -3.89
C ALA A 113 -6.73 -7.69 -3.95
N ILE A 114 -5.95 -6.73 -3.45
CA ILE A 114 -4.49 -6.74 -3.59
C ILE A 114 -3.84 -6.63 -2.21
N THR A 115 -3.02 -7.62 -1.86
CA THR A 115 -2.17 -7.60 -0.67
C THR A 115 -0.71 -7.91 -1.01
N GLY A 116 0.15 -7.90 -0.01
CA GLY A 116 1.59 -8.14 -0.10
C GLY A 116 2.33 -7.30 0.94
N THR A 117 3.60 -7.52 1.12
CA THR A 117 4.44 -6.64 1.94
C THR A 117 4.68 -5.33 1.20
N ASN A 118 5.16 -5.40 -0.02
CA ASN A 118 5.50 -4.26 -0.88
C ASN A 118 4.71 -4.28 -2.20
N GLY A 119 4.66 -3.14 -2.90
CA GLY A 119 4.04 -3.03 -4.23
C GLY A 119 2.54 -2.76 -4.25
N LYS A 120 1.80 -3.03 -3.17
CA LYS A 120 0.33 -2.90 -3.11
C LYS A 120 -0.20 -1.62 -3.74
N THR A 121 0.28 -0.48 -3.29
CA THR A 121 -0.22 0.85 -3.71
C THR A 121 -0.06 1.07 -5.22
N THR A 122 1.12 0.76 -5.75
CA THR A 122 1.41 0.91 -7.19
C THR A 122 0.53 -0.03 -8.01
N THR A 123 0.45 -1.30 -7.60
CA THR A 123 -0.36 -2.31 -8.30
C THR A 123 -1.84 -1.96 -8.25
N THR A 124 -2.36 -1.52 -7.09
CA THR A 124 -3.77 -1.11 -6.95
C THR A 124 -4.10 0.11 -7.81
N ALA A 125 -3.22 1.11 -7.82
CA ALA A 125 -3.42 2.30 -8.65
C ALA A 125 -3.40 1.96 -10.15
N LEU A 126 -2.43 1.16 -10.60
CA LEU A 126 -2.33 0.73 -11.99
C LEU A 126 -3.54 -0.13 -12.41
N THR A 127 -3.89 -1.12 -11.60
CA THR A 127 -5.08 -1.95 -11.85
C THR A 127 -6.33 -1.09 -11.89
N GLY A 128 -6.46 -0.12 -10.97
CA GLY A 128 -7.58 0.83 -10.96
C GLY A 128 -7.68 1.64 -12.25
N GLU A 129 -6.56 2.13 -12.79
CA GLU A 129 -6.56 2.87 -14.07
C GLU A 129 -6.88 1.95 -15.27
N ILE A 130 -6.38 0.71 -15.28
CA ILE A 130 -6.74 -0.28 -16.30
C ILE A 130 -8.26 -0.55 -16.27
N MET A 131 -8.83 -0.78 -15.08
CA MET A 131 -10.26 -1.00 -14.93
C MET A 131 -11.09 0.20 -15.40
N LYS A 132 -10.70 1.44 -15.05
CA LYS A 132 -11.37 2.68 -15.48
C LYS A 132 -11.30 2.89 -16.99
N ASN A 133 -10.28 2.39 -17.67
CA ASN A 133 -10.18 2.45 -19.12
C ASN A 133 -11.19 1.55 -19.83
N TYR A 134 -11.75 0.56 -19.13
CA TYR A 134 -12.64 -0.44 -19.73
C TYR A 134 -14.05 -0.45 -19.11
N PHE A 135 -14.17 -0.29 -17.78
CA PHE A 135 -15.45 -0.31 -17.05
C PHE A 135 -15.91 1.11 -16.68
N LYS A 136 -17.22 1.32 -16.57
CA LYS A 136 -17.82 2.64 -16.31
C LYS A 136 -17.84 3.03 -14.82
N ASP A 137 -18.09 2.07 -13.92
CA ASP A 137 -18.14 2.31 -12.47
C ASP A 137 -17.00 1.54 -11.79
N VAL A 138 -15.91 2.23 -11.54
CA VAL A 138 -14.71 1.66 -10.92
C VAL A 138 -14.37 2.43 -9.65
N ARG A 139 -14.19 1.73 -8.55
CA ARG A 139 -13.88 2.28 -7.23
C ARG A 139 -12.54 1.75 -6.74
N VAL A 140 -11.60 2.64 -6.48
CA VAL A 140 -10.28 2.29 -5.93
C VAL A 140 -10.29 2.67 -4.45
N VAL A 141 -10.10 1.68 -3.58
CA VAL A 141 -10.38 1.81 -2.13
C VAL A 141 -9.39 1.03 -1.25
N GLY A 142 -9.57 1.12 0.05
CA GLY A 142 -8.94 0.27 1.05
C GLY A 142 -7.83 0.96 1.84
N ASN A 143 -6.73 0.28 2.04
CA ASN A 143 -5.59 0.76 2.85
C ASN A 143 -4.97 2.06 2.34
N ILE A 144 -5.21 2.42 1.08
CA ILE A 144 -4.80 3.69 0.47
C ILE A 144 -5.94 4.70 0.61
N GLY A 145 -5.74 5.68 1.48
CA GLY A 145 -6.43 6.97 1.46
C GLY A 145 -7.95 6.97 1.67
N ILE A 146 -8.70 6.14 0.97
CA ILE A 146 -10.17 6.12 0.95
C ILE A 146 -10.68 4.80 1.52
N PRO A 147 -11.33 4.77 2.70
CA PRO A 147 -11.95 3.56 3.23
C PRO A 147 -12.99 2.97 2.27
N TYR A 148 -13.07 1.65 2.18
CA TYR A 148 -14.03 0.99 1.30
C TYR A 148 -15.47 1.32 1.72
N THR A 149 -15.75 1.38 3.03
CA THR A 149 -17.04 1.77 3.59
C THR A 149 -17.53 3.14 3.12
N SER A 150 -16.64 4.09 2.83
CA SER A 150 -17.03 5.42 2.32
C SER A 150 -17.45 5.42 0.85
N MET A 151 -17.09 4.38 0.11
CA MET A 151 -17.30 4.30 -1.33
C MET A 151 -18.35 3.26 -1.74
N VAL A 152 -18.85 2.45 -0.81
CA VAL A 152 -19.73 1.33 -1.14
C VAL A 152 -21.16 1.75 -1.48
N THR A 153 -21.60 2.89 -0.97
CA THR A 153 -22.97 3.38 -1.23
C THR A 153 -23.19 3.62 -2.73
N GLY A 154 -24.31 3.10 -3.25
CA GLY A 154 -24.68 3.23 -4.65
C GLY A 154 -23.90 2.28 -5.58
N SER A 155 -23.16 1.30 -5.05
CA SER A 155 -22.62 0.22 -5.88
C SER A 155 -23.72 -0.66 -6.45
N THR A 156 -23.50 -1.19 -7.63
CA THR A 156 -24.41 -2.06 -8.38
C THR A 156 -23.69 -3.33 -8.80
N GLY A 157 -24.40 -4.28 -9.40
CA GLY A 157 -23.79 -5.48 -9.97
C GLY A 157 -22.75 -5.21 -11.07
N GLU A 158 -22.74 -3.99 -11.64
CA GLU A 158 -21.75 -3.57 -12.64
C GLU A 158 -20.54 -2.84 -12.06
N THR A 159 -20.53 -2.60 -10.74
CA THR A 159 -19.42 -1.91 -10.07
C THR A 159 -18.20 -2.82 -9.97
N VAL A 160 -17.03 -2.31 -10.35
CA VAL A 160 -15.74 -2.95 -10.13
C VAL A 160 -15.03 -2.25 -8.99
N THR A 161 -14.72 -2.99 -7.93
CA THR A 161 -13.96 -2.47 -6.80
C THR A 161 -12.52 -2.98 -6.85
N VAL A 162 -11.54 -2.08 -6.87
CA VAL A 162 -10.11 -2.41 -6.76
C VAL A 162 -9.64 -2.01 -5.37
N ALA A 163 -9.37 -2.99 -4.52
CA ALA A 163 -9.11 -2.79 -3.10
C ALA A 163 -7.66 -3.12 -2.72
N GLU A 164 -6.94 -2.15 -2.16
CA GLU A 164 -5.70 -2.44 -1.43
C GLU A 164 -6.03 -2.94 -0.03
N ILE A 165 -5.55 -4.13 0.33
CA ILE A 165 -5.87 -4.72 1.64
C ILE A 165 -4.58 -5.05 2.40
N SER A 166 -4.46 -4.50 3.61
CA SER A 166 -3.38 -4.84 4.55
C SER A 166 -3.63 -6.18 5.24
N SER A 167 -2.56 -6.78 5.79
CA SER A 167 -2.71 -7.98 6.63
C SER A 167 -3.62 -7.76 7.84
N PHE A 168 -3.62 -6.55 8.42
CA PHE A 168 -4.50 -6.20 9.55
C PHE A 168 -5.98 -6.21 9.18
N GLN A 169 -6.32 -5.78 7.97
CA GLN A 169 -7.69 -5.82 7.48
C GLN A 169 -8.17 -7.25 7.18
N LEU A 170 -7.23 -8.11 6.75
CA LEU A 170 -7.52 -9.54 6.48
C LEU A 170 -7.74 -10.36 7.77
N GLU A 171 -7.20 -9.95 8.93
CA GLU A 171 -7.44 -10.62 10.21
C GLU A 171 -8.94 -10.68 10.61
N THR A 172 -9.77 -9.83 10.04
CA THR A 172 -11.16 -9.60 10.47
C THR A 172 -12.19 -9.78 9.35
N ILE A 173 -11.82 -10.47 8.27
CA ILE A 173 -12.76 -10.89 7.24
C ILE A 173 -13.51 -12.16 7.65
N ASP A 174 -14.78 -12.26 7.30
CA ASP A 174 -15.67 -13.40 7.54
C ASP A 174 -16.14 -14.02 6.21
N THR A 175 -16.88 -13.26 5.42
CA THR A 175 -17.47 -13.69 4.15
C THR A 175 -16.86 -12.98 2.94
N PHE A 176 -15.96 -12.01 3.13
CA PHE A 176 -15.30 -11.27 2.07
C PHE A 176 -14.71 -12.22 1.03
N LYS A 177 -15.14 -12.05 -0.24
CA LYS A 177 -14.75 -12.90 -1.36
C LYS A 177 -14.45 -12.04 -2.58
N PRO A 178 -13.18 -11.79 -2.93
CA PRO A 178 -12.85 -11.16 -4.20
C PRO A 178 -12.97 -12.17 -5.35
N HIS A 179 -13.38 -11.71 -6.54
CA HIS A 179 -13.31 -12.53 -7.75
C HIS A 179 -11.86 -12.73 -8.21
N VAL A 180 -11.05 -11.67 -8.11
CA VAL A 180 -9.60 -11.75 -8.37
C VAL A 180 -8.84 -11.25 -7.16
N SER A 181 -7.89 -12.04 -6.68
CA SER A 181 -6.96 -11.63 -5.62
C SER A 181 -5.51 -11.61 -6.11
N ALA A 182 -4.64 -10.88 -5.40
CA ALA A 182 -3.21 -10.93 -5.60
C ALA A 182 -2.46 -10.87 -4.28
N ILE A 183 -1.40 -11.68 -4.16
CA ILE A 183 -0.39 -11.58 -3.11
C ILE A 183 0.95 -11.31 -3.79
N LEU A 184 1.45 -10.08 -3.68
CA LEU A 184 2.58 -9.62 -4.48
C LEU A 184 3.93 -10.14 -3.98
N ASN A 185 4.09 -10.28 -2.68
CA ASN A 185 5.28 -10.78 -2.00
C ASN A 185 5.02 -10.86 -0.49
N ILE A 186 5.79 -11.71 0.20
CA ILE A 186 5.76 -11.84 1.66
C ILE A 186 7.20 -11.77 2.19
N THR A 187 7.58 -10.64 2.75
CA THR A 187 8.85 -10.44 3.46
C THR A 187 8.58 -9.99 4.90
N PRO A 188 9.49 -10.22 5.86
CA PRO A 188 9.25 -9.88 7.26
C PRO A 188 8.84 -8.43 7.45
N ASP A 189 7.66 -8.22 8.04
CA ASP A 189 7.12 -6.90 8.39
C ASP A 189 6.04 -7.08 9.47
N HIS A 190 5.80 -6.01 10.26
CA HIS A 190 4.73 -5.98 11.27
C HIS A 190 4.72 -7.16 12.27
N LEU A 191 5.89 -7.75 12.59
CA LEU A 191 5.98 -8.89 13.52
C LEU A 191 5.65 -8.49 14.97
N ASN A 192 5.74 -7.21 15.30
CA ASN A 192 5.23 -6.66 16.56
C ASN A 192 3.70 -6.82 16.70
N ARG A 193 2.96 -6.94 15.58
CA ARG A 193 1.50 -7.15 15.55
C ARG A 193 1.14 -8.62 15.36
N HIS A 194 1.76 -9.30 14.39
CA HIS A 194 1.44 -10.69 14.05
C HIS A 194 2.18 -11.71 14.93
N HIS A 195 3.15 -11.27 15.75
CA HIS A 195 3.99 -12.05 16.66
C HIS A 195 4.95 -13.02 15.96
N THR A 196 4.52 -13.71 14.89
CA THR A 196 5.33 -14.65 14.14
C THR A 196 5.20 -14.43 12.64
N MET A 197 6.23 -14.81 11.88
CA MET A 197 6.17 -14.80 10.42
C MET A 197 5.02 -15.68 9.89
N GLN A 198 4.77 -16.82 10.53
CA GLN A 198 3.70 -17.74 10.13
C GLN A 198 2.31 -17.10 10.25
N ASN A 199 2.06 -16.33 11.30
CA ASN A 199 0.79 -15.61 11.44
C ASN A 199 0.65 -14.50 10.37
N TYR A 200 1.76 -13.81 10.05
CA TYR A 200 1.77 -12.80 9.01
C TYR A 200 1.49 -13.39 7.62
N ILE A 201 2.08 -14.55 7.30
CA ILE A 201 1.83 -15.31 6.08
C ILE A 201 0.34 -15.66 5.99
N ARG A 202 -0.20 -16.35 7.00
CA ARG A 202 -1.62 -16.75 7.05
C ARG A 202 -2.57 -15.56 6.88
N ALA A 203 -2.29 -14.45 7.57
CA ALA A 203 -3.11 -13.25 7.47
C ALA A 203 -3.19 -12.72 6.03
N LYS A 204 -2.15 -12.90 5.20
CA LYS A 204 -2.19 -12.52 3.78
C LYS A 204 -2.86 -13.57 2.90
N GLU A 205 -2.63 -14.86 3.17
CA GLU A 205 -3.27 -15.98 2.49
C GLU A 205 -4.79 -15.96 2.66
N ASP A 206 -5.28 -15.45 3.80
CA ASP A 206 -6.72 -15.29 4.07
C ASP A 206 -7.46 -14.43 3.03
N ILE A 207 -6.77 -13.67 2.19
CA ILE A 207 -7.39 -12.97 1.05
C ILE A 207 -8.14 -13.93 0.11
N THR A 208 -7.72 -15.20 0.06
CA THR A 208 -8.30 -16.27 -0.77
C THR A 208 -9.29 -17.14 -0.03
N LYS A 209 -9.45 -16.95 1.29
CA LYS A 209 -10.20 -17.81 2.22
C LYS A 209 -11.59 -18.24 1.73
N ASN A 210 -12.30 -17.34 1.07
CA ASN A 210 -13.65 -17.58 0.57
C ASN A 210 -13.72 -17.76 -0.95
N GLN A 211 -12.57 -17.71 -1.65
CA GLN A 211 -12.50 -17.96 -3.09
C GLN A 211 -12.77 -19.43 -3.42
N THR A 212 -13.07 -19.69 -4.67
CA THR A 212 -13.35 -21.02 -5.22
C THR A 212 -12.61 -21.20 -6.55
N ALA A 213 -12.72 -22.37 -7.17
CA ALA A 213 -12.14 -22.64 -8.49
C ALA A 213 -12.69 -21.77 -9.64
N ASP A 214 -13.72 -20.96 -9.39
CA ASP A 214 -14.23 -19.97 -10.35
C ASP A 214 -13.53 -18.61 -10.24
N ASP A 215 -12.76 -18.42 -9.19
CA ASP A 215 -12.03 -17.18 -8.89
C ASP A 215 -10.55 -17.31 -9.27
N TYR A 216 -9.80 -16.19 -9.23
CA TYR A 216 -8.39 -16.15 -9.59
C TYR A 216 -7.52 -15.60 -8.46
N CYS A 217 -6.31 -16.14 -8.34
CA CYS A 217 -5.30 -15.63 -7.42
C CYS A 217 -3.97 -15.42 -8.17
N VAL A 218 -3.47 -14.18 -8.16
CA VAL A 218 -2.21 -13.80 -8.81
C VAL A 218 -1.08 -13.83 -7.78
N LEU A 219 -0.05 -14.63 -8.03
CA LEU A 219 1.06 -14.91 -7.12
C LEU A 219 2.42 -14.66 -7.77
N ASN A 220 3.37 -14.17 -6.97
CA ASN A 220 4.76 -14.02 -7.39
C ASN A 220 5.49 -15.36 -7.35
N TYR A 221 5.97 -15.82 -8.51
CA TYR A 221 6.72 -17.07 -8.62
C TYR A 221 8.09 -17.00 -7.95
N GLU A 222 8.68 -15.81 -7.80
CA GLU A 222 9.98 -15.63 -7.15
C GLU A 222 9.92 -15.74 -5.63
N ASP A 223 8.72 -15.63 -5.04
CA ASP A 223 8.49 -15.78 -3.61
C ASP A 223 8.22 -17.28 -3.29
N GLU A 224 9.12 -17.89 -2.52
CA GLU A 224 9.05 -19.32 -2.19
C GLU A 224 7.79 -19.65 -1.37
N VAL A 225 7.40 -18.78 -0.45
CA VAL A 225 6.17 -18.95 0.36
C VAL A 225 4.95 -18.98 -0.54
N LEU A 226 4.89 -18.11 -1.56
CA LEU A 226 3.76 -18.03 -2.48
C LEU A 226 3.73 -19.20 -3.48
N ARG A 227 4.90 -19.72 -3.89
CA ARG A 227 4.95 -20.95 -4.70
C ARG A 227 4.38 -22.15 -3.94
N ASP A 228 4.76 -22.28 -2.66
CA ASP A 228 4.25 -23.37 -1.83
C ASP A 228 2.74 -23.24 -1.58
N PHE A 229 2.28 -22.01 -1.29
CA PHE A 229 0.87 -21.69 -1.10
C PHE A 229 0.01 -22.00 -2.34
N ALA A 230 0.55 -21.89 -3.53
CA ALA A 230 -0.19 -22.13 -4.77
C ALA A 230 -0.84 -23.53 -4.84
N ALA A 231 -0.24 -24.55 -4.20
CA ALA A 231 -0.79 -25.89 -4.15
C ALA A 231 -2.05 -26.00 -3.23
N GLU A 232 -2.21 -25.09 -2.29
CA GLU A 232 -3.31 -25.06 -1.33
C GLU A 232 -4.36 -23.97 -1.68
N CYS A 233 -4.03 -23.11 -2.65
CA CYS A 233 -4.89 -21.99 -3.03
C CYS A 233 -6.22 -22.49 -3.63
N PRO A 234 -7.38 -22.04 -3.10
CA PRO A 234 -8.68 -22.50 -3.59
C PRO A 234 -9.06 -21.94 -4.96
N ALA A 235 -8.42 -20.85 -5.40
CA ALA A 235 -8.65 -20.17 -6.67
C ALA A 235 -7.68 -20.68 -7.77
N LYS A 236 -7.98 -20.34 -9.03
CA LYS A 236 -7.06 -20.55 -10.14
C LYS A 236 -5.84 -19.65 -9.99
N VAL A 237 -4.66 -20.23 -9.86
CA VAL A 237 -3.41 -19.49 -9.70
C VAL A 237 -2.88 -19.04 -11.05
N ILE A 238 -2.51 -17.75 -11.13
CA ILE A 238 -1.73 -17.18 -12.23
C ILE A 238 -0.43 -16.62 -11.64
N PHE A 239 0.69 -17.12 -12.12
CA PHE A 239 1.97 -16.61 -11.68
C PHE A 239 2.47 -15.44 -12.50
N PHE A 240 3.28 -14.60 -11.83
CA PHE A 240 4.16 -13.65 -12.51
C PHE A 240 5.61 -13.84 -12.01
N SER A 241 6.59 -13.54 -12.87
CA SER A 241 8.01 -13.69 -12.56
C SER A 241 8.88 -12.65 -13.27
N SER A 242 9.84 -12.08 -12.54
CA SER A 242 10.86 -11.18 -13.11
C SER A 242 12.20 -11.88 -13.42
N ARG A 243 12.31 -13.20 -13.14
CA ARG A 243 13.57 -13.93 -13.26
C ARG A 243 13.43 -15.26 -14.00
N SER A 244 12.27 -15.89 -13.86
CA SER A 244 12.02 -17.24 -14.37
C SER A 244 11.05 -17.17 -15.56
N GLU A 245 11.36 -17.90 -16.62
CA GLU A 245 10.45 -18.16 -17.72
C GLU A 245 9.31 -19.05 -17.24
N LEU A 246 8.07 -18.69 -17.54
CA LEU A 246 6.87 -19.44 -17.17
C LEU A 246 6.21 -20.04 -18.41
N SER A 247 5.71 -21.28 -18.30
CA SER A 247 4.86 -21.89 -19.34
C SER A 247 3.44 -21.32 -19.35
N GLU A 248 2.97 -20.82 -18.20
CA GLU A 248 1.66 -20.18 -18.00
C GLU A 248 1.84 -18.98 -17.05
N GLY A 249 1.33 -17.80 -17.42
CA GLY A 249 1.40 -16.58 -16.63
C GLY A 249 2.21 -15.47 -17.28
N PHE A 250 2.66 -14.51 -16.48
CA PHE A 250 3.40 -13.34 -16.96
C PHE A 250 4.86 -13.42 -16.53
N TYR A 251 5.80 -13.17 -17.46
CA TYR A 251 7.21 -13.13 -17.08
C TYR A 251 8.00 -12.10 -17.89
N LEU A 252 9.19 -11.77 -17.38
CA LEU A 252 10.11 -10.86 -18.02
C LEU A 252 11.16 -11.65 -18.81
N ASP A 253 11.21 -11.45 -20.13
CA ASP A 253 12.23 -11.99 -21.02
C ASP A 253 13.08 -10.82 -21.56
N GLY A 254 14.31 -10.69 -21.05
CA GLY A 254 15.12 -9.48 -21.30
C GLY A 254 14.40 -8.23 -20.82
N ASP A 255 14.04 -7.35 -21.75
CA ASP A 255 13.29 -6.11 -21.49
C ASP A 255 11.81 -6.21 -21.94
N ILE A 256 11.31 -7.41 -22.31
CA ILE A 256 9.94 -7.61 -22.77
C ILE A 256 9.13 -8.35 -21.72
N ILE A 257 7.96 -7.83 -21.37
CA ILE A 257 6.97 -8.57 -20.58
C ILE A 257 6.21 -9.49 -21.53
N ILE A 258 6.23 -10.80 -21.22
CA ILE A 258 5.58 -11.87 -21.98
C ILE A 258 4.35 -12.36 -21.21
N TYR A 259 3.27 -12.64 -21.92
CA TYR A 259 2.14 -13.42 -21.45
C TYR A 259 2.16 -14.81 -22.09
N ALA A 260 2.43 -15.83 -21.30
CA ALA A 260 2.38 -17.22 -21.73
C ALA A 260 1.03 -17.85 -21.35
N HIS A 261 0.33 -18.42 -22.34
CA HIS A 261 -0.96 -19.08 -22.14
C HIS A 261 -1.23 -20.07 -23.29
N ASP A 262 -1.83 -21.19 -22.99
CA ASP A 262 -2.25 -22.19 -23.98
C ASP A 262 -1.13 -22.59 -24.96
N GLY A 263 0.13 -22.57 -24.52
CA GLY A 263 1.31 -22.86 -25.35
C GLY A 263 1.71 -21.72 -26.30
N VAL A 264 1.06 -20.55 -26.19
CA VAL A 264 1.38 -19.32 -26.93
C VAL A 264 2.19 -18.37 -26.04
N ARG A 265 3.01 -17.53 -26.64
CA ARG A 265 3.78 -16.47 -25.98
C ARG A 265 3.51 -15.16 -26.70
N ASP A 266 2.76 -14.29 -26.04
CA ASP A 266 2.44 -12.97 -26.55
C ASP A 266 3.35 -11.92 -25.91
N GLU A 267 3.99 -11.09 -26.72
CA GLU A 267 4.71 -9.90 -26.25
C GLU A 267 3.68 -8.87 -25.80
N VAL A 268 3.75 -8.46 -24.52
CA VAL A 268 2.84 -7.47 -23.93
C VAL A 268 3.38 -6.05 -24.12
N ILE A 269 4.60 -5.78 -23.66
CA ILE A 269 5.22 -4.45 -23.73
C ILE A 269 6.72 -4.53 -23.44
N ASP A 270 7.51 -3.67 -24.08
CA ASP A 270 8.89 -3.38 -23.71
C ASP A 270 8.88 -2.49 -22.43
N VAL A 271 9.62 -2.90 -21.41
CA VAL A 271 9.68 -2.15 -20.13
C VAL A 271 10.26 -0.74 -20.29
N ASN A 272 11.00 -0.47 -21.36
CA ASN A 272 11.50 0.86 -21.71
C ASN A 272 10.38 1.82 -22.19
N GLU A 273 9.22 1.30 -22.57
CA GLU A 273 8.01 2.09 -22.86
C GLU A 273 7.23 2.48 -21.59
N LEU A 274 7.59 1.90 -20.43
CA LEU A 274 6.91 2.19 -19.16
C LEU A 274 7.48 3.46 -18.51
N ASN A 275 6.61 4.22 -17.85
CA ASN A 275 7.05 5.32 -16.97
C ASN A 275 7.38 4.84 -15.54
N LEU A 276 7.43 3.53 -15.31
CA LEU A 276 7.76 2.88 -14.06
C LEU A 276 9.15 2.27 -14.13
N LEU A 277 10.00 2.55 -13.15
CA LEU A 277 11.38 2.09 -13.12
C LEU A 277 11.59 0.94 -12.13
N GLY A 278 12.48 0.01 -12.50
CA GLY A 278 12.98 -1.04 -11.65
C GLY A 278 12.17 -2.33 -11.68
N LYS A 279 12.85 -3.47 -11.45
CA LYS A 279 12.27 -4.81 -11.56
C LYS A 279 11.03 -5.01 -10.69
N HIS A 280 11.03 -4.47 -9.47
CA HIS A 280 9.87 -4.53 -8.58
C HIS A 280 8.62 -3.86 -9.17
N ASN A 281 8.80 -2.80 -9.99
CA ASN A 281 7.68 -2.19 -10.71
C ASN A 281 7.26 -3.02 -11.91
N PHE A 282 8.17 -3.71 -12.57
CA PHE A 282 7.82 -4.66 -13.65
C PHE A 282 7.00 -5.83 -13.08
N GLU A 283 7.32 -6.30 -11.87
CA GLU A 283 6.51 -7.26 -11.13
C GLU A 283 5.11 -6.70 -10.82
N ASN A 284 5.01 -5.44 -10.36
CA ASN A 284 3.74 -4.78 -10.13
C ASN A 284 2.91 -4.66 -11.42
N VAL A 285 3.55 -4.37 -12.55
CA VAL A 285 2.91 -4.31 -13.89
C VAL A 285 2.41 -5.68 -14.29
N MET A 286 3.23 -6.72 -14.19
CA MET A 286 2.83 -8.10 -14.53
C MET A 286 1.65 -8.57 -13.66
N ALA A 287 1.68 -8.27 -12.36
CA ALA A 287 0.57 -8.58 -11.46
C ALA A 287 -0.72 -7.84 -11.86
N ALA A 288 -0.62 -6.55 -12.22
CA ALA A 288 -1.77 -5.78 -12.69
C ALA A 288 -2.33 -6.32 -14.02
N CYS A 289 -1.45 -6.71 -14.96
CA CYS A 289 -1.87 -7.36 -16.22
C CYS A 289 -2.58 -8.69 -15.94
N ALA A 290 -2.01 -9.55 -15.09
CA ALA A 290 -2.59 -10.84 -14.73
C ALA A 290 -3.98 -10.70 -14.10
N MET A 291 -4.14 -9.77 -13.16
CA MET A 291 -5.46 -9.49 -12.56
C MET A 291 -6.45 -8.94 -13.58
N SER A 292 -6.00 -8.04 -14.44
CA SER A 292 -6.88 -7.37 -15.42
C SER A 292 -7.38 -8.33 -16.49
N ILE A 293 -6.52 -9.20 -17.02
CA ILE A 293 -6.92 -10.19 -18.01
C ILE A 293 -7.84 -11.26 -17.41
N SER A 294 -7.58 -11.67 -16.15
CA SER A 294 -8.45 -12.59 -15.40
C SER A 294 -9.83 -12.00 -15.14
N PHE A 295 -9.92 -10.69 -15.06
CA PHE A 295 -11.18 -9.95 -14.93
C PHE A 295 -11.89 -9.71 -16.27
N GLY A 296 -11.28 -10.11 -17.38
CA GLY A 296 -11.85 -10.02 -18.73
C GLY A 296 -11.52 -8.73 -19.49
N VAL A 297 -10.52 -7.96 -19.05
CA VAL A 297 -10.06 -6.78 -19.82
C VAL A 297 -9.17 -7.25 -20.99
N PRO A 298 -9.46 -6.83 -22.24
CA PRO A 298 -8.61 -7.16 -23.39
C PRO A 298 -7.18 -6.61 -23.27
N MET A 299 -6.19 -7.35 -23.77
CA MET A 299 -4.77 -6.99 -23.63
C MET A 299 -4.43 -5.63 -24.27
N ASP A 300 -5.03 -5.30 -25.41
CA ASP A 300 -4.83 -3.98 -26.05
C ASP A 300 -5.25 -2.82 -25.12
N LYS A 301 -6.34 -2.98 -24.35
CA LYS A 301 -6.81 -1.99 -23.38
C LYS A 301 -5.90 -1.89 -22.16
N ILE A 302 -5.28 -2.99 -21.77
CA ILE A 302 -4.25 -3.02 -20.71
C ILE A 302 -3.03 -2.22 -21.19
N VAL A 303 -2.49 -2.54 -22.37
CA VAL A 303 -1.29 -1.89 -22.94
C VAL A 303 -1.49 -0.39 -23.15
N GLU A 304 -2.66 0.06 -23.59
CA GLU A 304 -3.01 1.49 -23.71
C GLU A 304 -2.71 2.24 -22.40
N VAL A 305 -3.08 1.65 -21.27
CA VAL A 305 -2.86 2.27 -19.94
C VAL A 305 -1.40 2.17 -19.50
N LEU A 306 -0.75 1.02 -19.72
CA LEU A 306 0.66 0.82 -19.34
C LEU A 306 1.57 1.90 -19.91
N LYS A 307 1.36 2.30 -21.17
CA LYS A 307 2.18 3.32 -21.88
C LYS A 307 2.06 4.72 -21.29
N VAL A 308 0.94 5.04 -20.64
CA VAL A 308 0.66 6.38 -20.12
C VAL A 308 0.64 6.47 -18.62
N PHE A 309 0.55 5.34 -17.92
CA PHE A 309 0.50 5.31 -16.45
C PHE A 309 1.81 5.89 -15.87
N LYS A 310 1.65 6.81 -14.93
CA LYS A 310 2.78 7.39 -14.19
C LYS A 310 2.84 6.79 -12.80
N ALA A 311 4.05 6.77 -12.23
CA ALA A 311 4.24 6.34 -10.86
C ALA A 311 3.28 7.06 -9.90
N VAL A 312 2.87 6.35 -8.84
CA VAL A 312 2.08 6.95 -7.76
C VAL A 312 2.88 8.09 -7.16
N GLU A 313 2.22 9.21 -6.95
CA GLU A 313 2.83 10.41 -6.40
C GLU A 313 3.66 10.10 -5.15
N HIS A 314 4.85 10.65 -5.05
CA HIS A 314 5.83 10.44 -3.99
C HIS A 314 6.45 9.03 -3.89
N ARG A 315 6.29 8.15 -4.90
CA ARG A 315 6.91 6.82 -4.94
C ARG A 315 7.74 6.65 -6.21
N ILE A 316 9.03 6.93 -6.11
CA ILE A 316 10.00 6.91 -7.23
C ILE A 316 9.44 7.69 -8.45
N GLU A 317 8.69 8.73 -8.14
CA GLU A 317 7.99 9.58 -9.12
C GLU A 317 9.01 10.38 -9.92
N TYR A 318 9.05 10.21 -11.24
CA TYR A 318 9.80 11.12 -12.09
C TYR A 318 9.16 12.52 -12.06
N VAL A 319 9.94 13.52 -11.68
CA VAL A 319 9.45 14.91 -11.53
C VAL A 319 9.78 15.76 -12.75
N THR A 320 11.05 15.81 -13.12
CA THR A 320 11.56 16.64 -14.24
C THR A 320 12.99 16.25 -14.59
N GLU A 321 13.46 16.74 -15.74
CA GLU A 321 14.88 16.72 -16.11
C GLU A 321 15.36 18.16 -16.28
N LYS A 322 16.49 18.54 -15.67
CA LYS A 322 17.13 19.84 -15.78
C LYS A 322 18.63 19.65 -16.06
N ARG A 323 19.16 20.31 -17.06
CA ARG A 323 20.57 20.19 -17.49
C ARG A 323 21.01 18.72 -17.71
N GLY A 324 20.12 17.84 -18.18
CA GLY A 324 20.38 16.41 -18.34
C GLY A 324 20.41 15.60 -17.06
N VAL A 325 20.03 16.20 -15.91
CA VAL A 325 19.88 15.54 -14.59
C VAL A 325 18.41 15.21 -14.37
N ARG A 326 18.09 13.95 -14.03
CA ARG A 326 16.73 13.52 -13.71
C ARG A 326 16.44 13.59 -12.22
N PHE A 327 15.30 14.16 -11.87
CA PHE A 327 14.85 14.30 -10.48
C PHE A 327 13.71 13.32 -10.17
N TYR A 328 13.88 12.53 -9.11
CA TYR A 328 12.92 11.53 -8.67
C TYR A 328 12.48 11.79 -7.24
N ASN A 329 11.16 11.72 -6.99
CA ASN A 329 10.54 11.90 -5.70
C ASN A 329 10.08 10.55 -5.14
N ASP A 330 10.79 10.06 -4.14
CA ASP A 330 10.41 8.89 -3.34
C ASP A 330 10.24 9.28 -1.85
N SER A 331 9.58 10.41 -1.62
CA SER A 331 9.33 10.90 -0.26
C SER A 331 8.56 9.90 0.61
N LYS A 332 7.84 8.94 0.01
CA LYS A 332 7.16 7.83 0.68
C LYS A 332 8.13 6.76 1.19
N GLY A 333 9.41 6.78 0.81
CA GLY A 333 10.49 5.96 1.37
C GLY A 333 10.84 6.38 2.81
N THR A 334 9.91 6.16 3.76
CA THR A 334 9.98 6.63 5.15
C THR A 334 10.65 5.64 6.11
N ASN A 335 11.22 4.58 5.59
CA ASN A 335 12.02 3.57 6.29
C ASN A 335 13.11 3.01 5.36
N PRO A 336 14.15 2.34 5.90
CA PRO A 336 15.24 1.79 5.12
C PRO A 336 14.79 0.84 4.01
N ASP A 337 13.88 -0.10 4.28
CA ASP A 337 13.41 -1.10 3.30
C ASP A 337 12.79 -0.47 2.07
N ALA A 338 11.95 0.54 2.27
CA ALA A 338 11.34 1.28 1.16
C ALA A 338 12.40 2.05 0.36
N ALA A 339 13.35 2.70 1.05
CA ALA A 339 14.40 3.48 0.40
C ALA A 339 15.42 2.61 -0.36
N ILE A 340 15.67 1.37 0.07
CA ILE A 340 16.44 0.37 -0.67
C ILE A 340 15.83 0.15 -2.07
N GLN A 341 14.50 0.05 -2.17
CA GLN A 341 13.85 -0.13 -3.46
C GLN A 341 13.99 1.12 -4.34
N GLY A 342 13.96 2.31 -3.74
CA GLY A 342 14.25 3.57 -4.43
C GLY A 342 15.64 3.56 -5.09
N ILE A 343 16.68 3.19 -4.34
CA ILE A 343 18.05 3.11 -4.85
C ILE A 343 18.18 2.03 -5.95
N ARG A 344 17.63 0.84 -5.70
CA ARG A 344 17.68 -0.29 -6.67
C ARG A 344 17.05 0.06 -8.00
N ALA A 345 16.03 0.91 -8.01
CA ALA A 345 15.36 1.38 -9.22
C ALA A 345 16.20 2.36 -10.05
N MET A 346 17.23 2.98 -9.47
CA MET A 346 18.04 3.94 -10.22
C MET A 346 18.94 3.24 -11.25
N ASN A 347 18.94 3.79 -12.44
CA ASN A 347 19.75 3.35 -13.60
C ASN A 347 20.80 4.39 -14.03
N ARG A 348 21.02 5.41 -13.21
CA ARG A 348 22.03 6.48 -13.41
C ARG A 348 22.82 6.68 -12.12
N PRO A 349 24.05 7.23 -12.18
CA PRO A 349 24.73 7.69 -10.98
C PRO A 349 23.83 8.69 -10.22
N THR A 350 23.66 8.48 -8.93
CA THR A 350 22.59 9.16 -8.16
C THR A 350 23.14 9.95 -6.99
N LEU A 351 22.72 11.21 -6.88
CA LEU A 351 22.83 11.98 -5.64
C LEU A 351 21.57 11.70 -4.82
N LEU A 352 21.77 11.14 -3.62
CA LEU A 352 20.67 10.65 -2.78
C LEU A 352 20.44 11.61 -1.60
N ILE A 353 19.20 12.09 -1.45
CA ILE A 353 18.79 12.88 -0.28
C ILE A 353 18.19 11.94 0.75
N GLY A 354 18.86 11.81 1.91
CA GLY A 354 18.51 10.93 3.02
C GLY A 354 18.35 11.66 4.35
N GLY A 355 17.73 10.97 5.33
CA GLY A 355 17.57 11.48 6.69
C GLY A 355 16.19 12.10 6.99
N GLY A 356 16.00 12.45 8.27
CA GLY A 356 14.75 12.96 8.80
C GLY A 356 14.57 12.67 10.28
N TYR A 357 13.37 12.24 10.68
CA TYR A 357 13.04 11.90 12.07
C TYR A 357 13.51 10.48 12.42
N ASP A 358 14.14 10.31 13.59
CA ASP A 358 14.66 9.01 14.05
C ASP A 358 13.55 8.13 14.64
N LYS A 359 13.24 7.03 13.94
CA LYS A 359 12.40 5.93 14.43
C LYS A 359 13.20 4.80 15.06
N GLN A 360 14.48 5.06 15.39
CA GLN A 360 15.44 4.06 15.88
C GLN A 360 15.73 2.95 14.87
N SER A 361 15.66 3.28 13.57
CA SER A 361 15.98 2.35 12.48
C SER A 361 17.50 2.12 12.38
N GLU A 362 17.90 0.94 11.92
CA GLU A 362 19.25 0.64 11.47
C GLU A 362 19.37 0.92 9.96
N TYR A 363 20.57 1.31 9.50
CA TYR A 363 20.77 1.76 8.12
C TYR A 363 21.79 0.93 7.36
N ASP A 364 22.33 -0.14 7.94
CA ASP A 364 23.43 -0.94 7.38
C ASP A 364 23.02 -1.53 6.02
N GLU A 365 21.88 -2.20 5.92
CA GLU A 365 21.38 -2.77 4.66
C GLU A 365 21.04 -1.69 3.60
N TRP A 366 20.62 -0.50 4.05
CA TRP A 366 20.35 0.61 3.14
C TRP A 366 21.64 1.15 2.52
N ILE A 367 22.73 1.28 3.29
CA ILE A 367 24.04 1.70 2.79
C ILE A 367 24.61 0.62 1.85
N GLU A 368 24.52 -0.67 2.22
CA GLU A 368 24.95 -1.77 1.36
C GLU A 368 24.23 -1.80 0.01
N ALA A 369 22.97 -1.41 -0.03
CA ALA A 369 22.18 -1.33 -1.25
C ALA A 369 22.64 -0.22 -2.23
N PHE A 370 23.57 0.63 -1.84
CA PHE A 370 24.12 1.66 -2.75
C PHE A 370 24.79 1.05 -3.97
N ASP A 371 25.52 -0.05 -3.80
CA ASP A 371 26.08 -0.90 -4.88
C ASP A 371 26.64 -0.10 -6.08
N GLY A 372 27.42 0.94 -5.77
CA GLY A 372 28.01 1.84 -6.78
C GLY A 372 27.05 2.79 -7.50
N LYS A 373 25.74 2.73 -7.22
CA LYS A 373 24.74 3.62 -7.83
C LYS A 373 24.68 4.99 -7.18
N VAL A 374 24.88 5.05 -5.85
CA VAL A 374 24.89 6.31 -5.10
C VAL A 374 26.26 6.93 -5.23
N LYS A 375 26.31 8.11 -5.84
CA LYS A 375 27.53 8.91 -6.05
C LYS A 375 27.83 9.78 -4.84
N GLU A 376 26.79 10.31 -4.21
CA GLU A 376 26.87 11.18 -3.05
C GLU A 376 25.59 11.08 -2.21
N LEU A 377 25.74 11.07 -0.89
CA LEU A 377 24.65 11.03 0.07
C LEU A 377 24.53 12.38 0.76
N VAL A 378 23.42 13.07 0.53
CA VAL A 378 23.11 14.37 1.12
C VAL A 378 22.14 14.19 2.28
N LEU A 379 22.57 14.49 3.50
CA LEU A 379 21.89 14.16 4.73
C LEU A 379 21.23 15.36 5.40
N ILE A 380 20.03 15.15 5.93
CA ILE A 380 19.24 16.16 6.65
C ILE A 380 18.63 15.60 7.95
N GLY A 381 18.25 16.49 8.84
CA GLY A 381 17.44 16.18 10.03
C GLY A 381 18.16 15.40 11.11
N GLN A 382 17.40 14.86 12.05
CA GLN A 382 17.92 14.25 13.30
C GLN A 382 18.84 13.05 13.08
N THR A 383 18.62 12.31 11.99
CA THR A 383 19.35 11.07 11.69
C THR A 383 20.63 11.29 10.91
N ALA A 384 20.96 12.54 10.54
CA ALA A 384 22.09 12.85 9.67
C ALA A 384 23.41 12.27 10.18
N ASP A 385 23.75 12.50 11.47
CA ASP A 385 25.00 12.00 12.07
C ASP A 385 25.02 10.47 12.15
N LYS A 386 23.92 9.84 12.59
CA LYS A 386 23.79 8.39 12.68
C LYS A 386 23.94 7.70 11.31
N ILE A 387 23.36 8.26 10.28
CA ILE A 387 23.48 7.72 8.92
C ILE A 387 24.88 7.92 8.36
N GLU A 388 25.50 9.08 8.58
CA GLU A 388 26.87 9.35 8.16
C GLU A 388 27.86 8.37 8.80
N GLU A 389 27.76 8.16 10.13
CA GLU A 389 28.57 7.18 10.83
C GLU A 389 28.38 5.76 10.27
N CYS A 390 27.15 5.37 9.97
CA CYS A 390 26.84 4.10 9.34
C CYS A 390 27.49 4.01 7.95
N ALA A 391 27.33 5.03 7.10
CA ALA A 391 27.93 5.08 5.77
C ALA A 391 29.46 4.94 5.81
N HIS A 392 30.11 5.66 6.73
CA HIS A 392 31.55 5.59 6.91
C HIS A 392 32.02 4.22 7.39
N ARG A 393 31.29 3.54 8.28
CA ARG A 393 31.60 2.15 8.69
C ARG A 393 31.57 1.17 7.52
N HIS A 394 30.68 1.39 6.54
CA HIS A 394 30.58 0.61 5.30
C HIS A 394 31.50 1.10 4.18
N GLY A 395 32.40 2.07 4.47
CA GLY A 395 33.38 2.58 3.52
C GLY A 395 32.83 3.61 2.50
N PHE A 396 31.59 4.06 2.66
CA PHE A 396 31.03 5.11 1.84
C PHE A 396 31.32 6.48 2.46
N MET A 397 32.29 7.20 1.91
CA MET A 397 32.80 8.45 2.47
C MET A 397 32.21 9.70 1.84
N ASN A 398 31.47 9.59 0.73
CA ASN A 398 30.90 10.73 0.00
C ASN A 398 29.57 11.16 0.66
N THR A 399 29.68 11.79 1.81
CA THR A 399 28.53 12.29 2.59
C THR A 399 28.62 13.80 2.76
N VAL A 400 27.48 14.48 2.67
CA VAL A 400 27.36 15.92 2.92
C VAL A 400 26.12 16.17 3.79
N LYS A 401 26.27 16.94 4.85
CA LYS A 401 25.14 17.36 5.73
C LYS A 401 24.68 18.76 5.36
N LYS A 402 23.36 18.95 5.38
CA LYS A 402 22.71 20.25 5.14
C LYS A 402 21.73 20.55 6.28
N ASP A 403 21.65 21.82 6.62
CA ASP A 403 20.81 22.30 7.72
C ASP A 403 19.32 22.32 7.33
N THR A 404 19.04 22.63 6.07
CA THR A 404 17.67 22.71 5.57
C THR A 404 17.44 21.75 4.40
N PHE A 405 16.19 21.40 4.18
CA PHE A 405 15.76 20.57 3.05
C PHE A 405 16.01 21.26 1.72
N GLU A 406 15.75 22.56 1.66
CA GLU A 406 15.97 23.38 0.45
C GLU A 406 17.46 23.43 0.09
N ASP A 407 18.35 23.60 1.08
CA ASP A 407 19.81 23.56 0.84
C ASP A 407 20.28 22.20 0.33
N ALA A 408 19.69 21.10 0.81
CA ALA A 408 20.02 19.76 0.32
C ALA A 408 19.60 19.57 -1.14
N VAL A 409 18.41 20.01 -1.52
CA VAL A 409 17.91 19.91 -2.90
C VAL A 409 18.72 20.83 -3.84
N ASN A 410 19.02 22.05 -3.42
CA ASN A 410 19.85 23.00 -4.18
C ASN A 410 21.27 22.45 -4.36
N TYR A 411 21.87 21.90 -3.31
CA TYR A 411 23.18 21.27 -3.38
C TYR A 411 23.23 20.16 -4.43
N CYS A 412 22.24 19.26 -4.42
CA CYS A 412 22.14 18.20 -5.43
C CYS A 412 22.05 18.77 -6.85
N TYR A 413 21.27 19.84 -7.06
CA TYR A 413 21.16 20.48 -8.37
C TYR A 413 22.49 21.09 -8.84
N GLU A 414 23.27 21.68 -7.92
CA GLU A 414 24.55 22.34 -8.24
C GLU A 414 25.67 21.34 -8.54
N HIS A 415 25.68 20.17 -7.87
CA HIS A 415 26.77 19.19 -7.94
C HIS A 415 26.47 18.02 -8.90
N ALA A 416 25.22 17.81 -9.28
CA ALA A 416 24.86 16.83 -10.30
C ALA A 416 25.30 17.28 -11.69
N VAL A 417 25.78 16.34 -12.50
CA VAL A 417 26.17 16.57 -13.89
C VAL A 417 25.22 15.87 -14.86
N SER A 418 25.22 16.29 -16.13
CA SER A 418 24.40 15.62 -17.15
C SER A 418 24.62 14.10 -17.16
N GLY A 419 23.55 13.33 -17.12
CA GLY A 419 23.57 11.87 -17.00
C GLY A 419 23.32 11.37 -15.57
N ASP A 420 23.42 12.23 -14.54
CA ASP A 420 23.09 11.87 -13.15
C ASP A 420 21.57 11.85 -12.90
N ALA A 421 21.22 11.29 -11.75
CA ALA A 421 19.91 11.43 -11.14
C ALA A 421 20.02 12.06 -9.74
N VAL A 422 18.99 12.79 -9.32
CA VAL A 422 18.76 13.20 -7.93
C VAL A 422 17.54 12.46 -7.40
N LEU A 423 17.71 11.71 -6.33
CA LEU A 423 16.66 10.92 -5.70
C LEU A 423 16.39 11.42 -4.29
N LEU A 424 15.16 11.88 -4.01
CA LEU A 424 14.66 12.04 -2.67
C LEU A 424 14.12 10.68 -2.19
N SER A 425 14.89 9.91 -1.40
CA SER A 425 14.44 8.64 -0.78
C SER A 425 15.03 8.55 0.64
N PRO A 426 14.33 9.19 1.60
CA PRO A 426 14.94 9.60 2.87
C PRO A 426 15.29 8.49 3.84
N ALA A 427 14.77 7.28 3.70
CA ALA A 427 14.85 6.19 4.68
C ALA A 427 14.29 6.53 6.08
N CYS A 428 13.74 7.73 6.25
CA CYS A 428 13.29 8.31 7.52
C CYS A 428 11.91 8.96 7.40
N ALA A 429 11.18 8.99 8.53
CA ALA A 429 9.94 9.76 8.59
C ALA A 429 10.19 11.26 8.38
N SER A 430 9.15 11.96 7.92
CA SER A 430 9.20 13.41 7.67
C SER A 430 8.96 14.26 8.90
N TRP A 431 8.54 13.66 10.02
CA TRP A 431 8.13 14.36 11.23
C TRP A 431 9.23 15.27 11.79
N GLY A 432 8.82 16.34 12.44
CA GLY A 432 9.74 17.36 12.97
C GLY A 432 10.22 18.39 11.94
N MET A 433 10.25 18.03 10.65
CA MET A 433 10.58 18.95 9.55
C MET A 433 9.34 19.25 8.68
N PHE A 434 8.45 18.28 8.52
CA PHE A 434 7.22 18.38 7.71
C PHE A 434 6.05 17.71 8.41
N PRO A 435 4.80 18.14 8.17
CA PRO A 435 3.60 17.50 8.72
C PRO A 435 3.46 16.03 8.33
N ASN A 436 3.83 15.69 7.10
CA ASN A 436 3.75 14.35 6.51
C ASN A 436 4.72 14.21 5.33
N TYR A 437 4.83 13.00 4.77
CA TYR A 437 5.71 12.74 3.63
C TYR A 437 5.19 13.36 2.32
N GLU A 438 3.88 13.54 2.19
CA GLU A 438 3.24 14.18 1.04
C GLU A 438 3.71 15.63 0.91
N GLU A 439 3.71 16.35 2.02
CA GLU A 439 4.18 17.74 2.05
C GLU A 439 5.67 17.85 1.72
N ARG A 440 6.51 16.97 2.27
CA ARG A 440 7.94 16.89 1.93
C ARG A 440 8.13 16.65 0.42
N GLY A 441 7.38 15.71 -0.15
CA GLY A 441 7.46 15.40 -1.57
C GLY A 441 6.91 16.51 -2.45
N ARG A 442 5.87 17.22 -2.04
CA ARG A 442 5.33 18.38 -2.75
C ARG A 442 6.34 19.53 -2.81
N ILE A 443 6.97 19.85 -1.68
CA ILE A 443 8.00 20.89 -1.60
C ILE A 443 9.21 20.51 -2.49
N PHE A 444 9.65 19.25 -2.47
CA PHE A 444 10.70 18.79 -3.39
C PHE A 444 10.34 19.09 -4.85
N LYS A 445 9.12 18.73 -5.27
CA LYS A 445 8.66 18.96 -6.64
C LYS A 445 8.60 20.44 -7.01
N GLU A 446 8.20 21.29 -6.08
CA GLU A 446 8.16 22.75 -6.29
C GLU A 446 9.57 23.32 -6.50
N ILE A 447 10.53 22.94 -5.65
CA ILE A 447 11.92 23.40 -5.76
C ILE A 447 12.51 22.97 -7.09
N VAL A 448 12.46 21.67 -7.43
CA VAL A 448 13.13 21.16 -8.63
C VAL A 448 12.49 21.64 -9.94
N LYS A 449 11.17 21.88 -9.96
CA LYS A 449 10.49 22.51 -11.11
C LYS A 449 10.91 23.97 -11.32
N GLY A 450 11.28 24.66 -10.25
CA GLY A 450 11.76 26.04 -10.28
C GLY A 450 13.19 26.20 -10.81
N PHE A 451 13.97 25.12 -10.96
CA PHE A 451 15.34 25.19 -11.47
C PHE A 451 15.38 25.62 -12.95
N LYS A 452 16.44 26.35 -13.29
CA LYS A 452 16.70 26.74 -14.69
C LYS A 452 17.07 25.52 -15.53
N GLU A 453 16.80 25.61 -16.83
CA GLU A 453 17.20 24.59 -17.82
C GLU A 453 18.69 24.61 -18.11
#